data_06ee22164a61f7a7e89a9d409275d08b
#
_entry.id   06ee22164a61f7a7e89a9d409275d08b
#
_cell.length_a   1.000
_cell.length_b   1.000
_cell.length_c   1.000
_cell.angle_alpha   90.00
_cell.angle_beta   90.00
_cell.angle_gamma   90.00
#
_symmetry.space_group_name_H-M   'P 1'
#
loop_
_entity.id
_entity.type
_entity.pdbx_description
1 polymer ?
#
loop_
_entity_poly.entity_id
_entity_poly.type
_entity_poly.pdbx_seq_one_letter_code
_entity_poly.pdbx_strand_id
1 'polypeptide(L)'
;MSTSADREKMLSEMTRAEKAELLRWIVRDLGDDFPGIESKPDVMGGVPCITRTRIPVWLLEQSRRLGTSEADLLRDYPTLTVQDLANAWNFVRSHRAEMEAQIEANEKDDD
;
A
#
# COMPACT_ATOMS: atom_id res chain seq x y z
N MET A 1 15.11 -30.68 -6.35
CA MET A 1 15.14 -29.36 -7.00
C MET A 1 13.77 -28.99 -7.50
N SER A 2 13.21 -27.90 -7.00
CA SER A 2 11.88 -27.48 -7.43
C SER A 2 11.95 -26.88 -8.83
N THR A 3 11.09 -27.36 -9.71
CA THR A 3 10.99 -26.88 -11.07
C THR A 3 9.82 -25.91 -11.18
N SER A 4 9.72 -25.17 -12.28
CA SER A 4 8.58 -24.30 -12.55
C SER A 4 7.27 -25.09 -12.52
N ALA A 5 7.29 -26.34 -12.97
CA ALA A 5 6.12 -27.22 -12.97
C ALA A 5 5.64 -27.51 -11.54
N ASP A 6 6.58 -27.70 -10.60
CA ASP A 6 6.22 -27.94 -9.20
C ASP A 6 5.54 -26.73 -8.57
N ARG A 7 6.02 -25.54 -8.85
CA ARG A 7 5.41 -24.30 -8.36
C ARG A 7 4.03 -24.09 -8.95
N GLU A 8 3.89 -24.33 -10.24
CA GLU A 8 2.60 -24.20 -10.93
C GLU A 8 1.59 -25.18 -10.36
N LYS A 9 2.01 -26.41 -10.08
CA LYS A 9 1.16 -27.41 -9.48
C LYS A 9 0.68 -26.99 -8.10
N MET A 10 1.59 -26.48 -7.27
CA MET A 10 1.26 -26.00 -5.93
C MET A 10 0.23 -24.89 -6.00
N LEU A 11 0.44 -23.91 -6.88
CA LEU A 11 -0.48 -22.80 -7.04
C LEU A 11 -1.85 -23.23 -7.56
N SER A 12 -1.87 -24.21 -8.48
CA SER A 12 -3.14 -24.68 -9.06
C SER A 12 -3.98 -25.46 -8.06
N GLU A 13 -3.35 -26.05 -7.03
CA GLU A 13 -4.05 -26.79 -5.99
C GLU A 13 -4.57 -25.89 -4.85
N MET A 14 -4.16 -24.62 -4.82
CA MET A 14 -4.59 -23.69 -3.79
C MET A 14 -5.93 -23.05 -4.14
N THR A 15 -6.74 -22.82 -3.10
CA THR A 15 -7.96 -22.04 -3.26
C THR A 15 -7.64 -20.58 -3.49
N ARG A 16 -8.62 -19.80 -3.93
CA ARG A 16 -8.45 -18.36 -4.11
C ARG A 16 -8.07 -17.67 -2.80
N ALA A 17 -8.71 -18.09 -1.69
CA ALA A 17 -8.42 -17.53 -0.39
C ALA A 17 -6.98 -17.82 0.03
N GLU A 18 -6.51 -19.03 -0.22
CA GLU A 18 -5.14 -19.42 0.10
C GLU A 18 -4.14 -18.63 -0.75
N LYS A 19 -4.42 -18.45 -2.03
CA LYS A 19 -3.57 -17.64 -2.91
C LYS A 19 -3.50 -16.20 -2.45
N ALA A 20 -4.63 -15.64 -2.06
CA ALA A 20 -4.68 -14.26 -1.57
C ALA A 20 -3.88 -14.09 -0.28
N GLU A 21 -3.95 -15.08 0.61
CA GLU A 21 -3.19 -15.10 1.84
C GLU A 21 -1.69 -15.18 1.57
N LEU A 22 -1.31 -16.08 0.67
CA LEU A 22 0.08 -16.24 0.26
C LEU A 22 0.63 -14.96 -0.36
N LEU A 23 -0.15 -14.32 -1.22
CA LEU A 23 0.24 -13.05 -1.83
C LEU A 23 0.48 -11.98 -0.78
N ARG A 24 -0.42 -11.85 0.20
CA ARG A 24 -0.25 -10.89 1.29
C ARG A 24 1.02 -11.18 2.09
N TRP A 25 1.29 -12.45 2.34
CA TRP A 25 2.49 -12.85 3.07
C TRP A 25 3.75 -12.51 2.28
N ILE A 26 3.76 -12.81 0.96
CA ILE A 26 4.90 -12.52 0.08
C ILE A 26 5.14 -11.01 0.01
N VAL A 27 4.09 -10.23 -0.16
CA VAL A 27 4.19 -8.77 -0.21
C VAL A 27 4.77 -8.23 1.10
N ARG A 28 4.33 -8.76 2.22
CA ARG A 28 4.85 -8.37 3.52
C ARG A 28 6.32 -8.73 3.68
N ASP A 29 6.71 -9.94 3.22
CA ASP A 29 8.07 -10.42 3.30
C ASP A 29 9.01 -9.61 2.39
N LEU A 30 8.50 -9.18 1.23
CA LEU A 30 9.23 -8.38 0.27
C LEU A 30 9.01 -6.88 0.48
N GLY A 31 8.31 -6.51 1.54
CA GLY A 31 7.83 -5.14 1.74
C GLY A 31 8.90 -4.08 1.90
N ASP A 32 10.16 -4.48 1.98
CA ASP A 32 11.28 -3.56 2.08
C ASP A 32 11.69 -2.96 0.72
N ASP A 33 11.00 -3.36 -0.35
CA ASP A 33 11.26 -2.83 -1.69
C ASP A 33 10.89 -1.36 -1.84
N PHE A 34 10.10 -0.83 -0.90
CA PHE A 34 9.69 0.57 -0.93
C PHE A 34 10.07 1.25 0.39
N PRO A 35 11.29 1.83 0.43
CA PRO A 35 11.75 2.51 1.64
C PRO A 35 10.76 3.57 2.09
N GLY A 36 10.52 3.62 3.39
CA GLY A 36 9.63 4.62 3.98
C GLY A 36 8.15 4.27 3.95
N ILE A 37 7.78 3.11 3.39
CA ILE A 37 6.39 2.64 3.35
C ILE A 37 6.32 1.29 4.05
N GLU A 38 5.36 1.12 4.95
CA GLU A 38 5.18 -0.16 5.64
C GLU A 38 3.70 -0.48 5.83
N SER A 39 3.39 -1.77 5.88
CA SER A 39 2.05 -2.28 6.15
C SER A 39 2.08 -3.12 7.40
N LYS A 40 1.28 -2.74 8.39
CA LYS A 40 1.18 -3.49 9.66
C LYS A 40 -0.27 -3.90 9.86
N PRO A 41 -0.54 -5.18 10.16
CA PRO A 41 -1.92 -5.67 10.25
C PRO A 41 -2.80 -4.91 11.26
N ASP A 42 -2.21 -4.38 12.31
CA ASP A 42 -2.91 -3.68 13.38
C ASP A 42 -2.92 -2.17 13.21
N VAL A 43 -2.40 -1.65 12.09
CA VAL A 43 -2.37 -0.21 11.81
C VAL A 43 -3.20 0.06 10.56
N MET A 44 -4.27 0.82 10.73
CA MET A 44 -5.17 1.22 9.63
C MET A 44 -5.63 0.05 8.76
N GLY A 45 -5.90 -1.10 9.38
CA GLY A 45 -6.38 -2.28 8.67
C GLY A 45 -5.36 -2.95 7.77
N GLY A 46 -4.08 -2.63 7.94
CA GLY A 46 -3.01 -3.24 7.16
C GLY A 46 -2.69 -2.54 5.86
N VAL A 47 -3.31 -1.40 5.57
CA VAL A 47 -2.98 -0.65 4.35
C VAL A 47 -1.58 -0.03 4.45
N PRO A 48 -0.89 0.19 3.32
CA PRO A 48 0.42 0.83 3.33
C PRO A 48 0.36 2.24 3.91
N CYS A 49 1.24 2.50 4.85
CA CYS A 49 1.34 3.79 5.54
C CYS A 49 2.78 4.30 5.47
N ILE A 50 2.94 5.61 5.66
CA ILE A 50 4.27 6.19 5.84
C ILE A 50 4.87 5.61 7.12
N THR A 51 6.12 5.14 7.04
CA THR A 51 6.85 4.55 8.17
C THR A 51 6.80 5.47 9.39
N ARG A 52 6.57 4.91 10.56
CA ARG A 52 6.47 5.60 11.85
C ARG A 52 5.24 6.49 11.99
N THR A 53 4.28 6.37 11.09
CA THR A 53 3.04 7.12 11.16
C THR A 53 1.85 6.20 10.96
N ARG A 54 0.65 6.74 11.14
CA ARG A 54 -0.59 6.07 10.80
C ARG A 54 -1.23 6.73 9.58
N ILE A 55 -0.42 7.40 8.77
CA ILE A 55 -0.90 8.13 7.60
C ILE A 55 -0.87 7.19 6.39
N PRO A 56 -2.04 6.73 5.88
CA PRO A 56 -2.08 5.85 4.72
C PRO A 56 -1.62 6.57 3.46
N VAL A 57 -0.90 5.85 2.61
CA VAL A 57 -0.45 6.41 1.33
C VAL A 57 -1.65 6.80 0.46
N TRP A 58 -2.73 5.99 0.47
CA TRP A 58 -3.92 6.30 -0.33
C TRP A 58 -4.55 7.64 0.06
N LEU A 59 -4.48 8.00 1.34
CA LEU A 59 -5.03 9.28 1.82
C LEU A 59 -4.27 10.45 1.21
N LEU A 60 -2.95 10.35 1.16
CA LEU A 60 -2.12 11.38 0.55
C LEU A 60 -2.39 11.49 -0.95
N GLU A 61 -2.57 10.36 -1.61
CA GLU A 61 -2.88 10.33 -3.03
C GLU A 61 -4.26 10.94 -3.31
N GLN A 62 -5.25 10.62 -2.50
CA GLN A 62 -6.58 11.22 -2.63
C GLN A 62 -6.51 12.73 -2.48
N SER A 63 -5.79 13.22 -1.48
CA SER A 63 -5.61 14.65 -1.26
C SER A 63 -4.96 15.33 -2.47
N ARG A 64 -3.95 14.69 -3.03
CA ARG A 64 -3.27 15.21 -4.22
C ARG A 64 -4.23 15.31 -5.40
N ARG A 65 -5.07 14.30 -5.62
CA ARG A 65 -6.07 14.30 -6.70
C ARG A 65 -7.09 15.40 -6.53
N LEU A 66 -7.37 15.77 -5.28
CA LEU A 66 -8.30 16.85 -4.96
C LEU A 66 -7.65 18.23 -5.03
N GLY A 67 -6.38 18.30 -5.40
CA GLY A 67 -5.69 19.57 -5.60
C GLY A 67 -4.85 20.06 -4.44
N THR A 68 -4.70 19.26 -3.39
CA THR A 68 -3.86 19.63 -2.24
C THR A 68 -2.39 19.63 -2.65
N SER A 69 -1.69 20.73 -2.42
CA SER A 69 -0.27 20.84 -2.74
C SER A 69 0.58 20.10 -1.71
N GLU A 70 1.84 19.81 -2.08
CA GLU A 70 2.78 19.19 -1.16
C GLU A 70 3.04 20.09 0.06
N ALA A 71 3.11 21.40 -0.16
CA ALA A 71 3.29 22.35 0.94
C ALA A 71 2.13 22.26 1.93
N ASP A 72 0.91 22.12 1.43
CA ASP A 72 -0.28 21.98 2.29
C ASP A 72 -0.25 20.65 3.03
N LEU A 73 0.17 19.57 2.38
CA LEU A 73 0.30 18.27 3.04
C LEU A 73 1.31 18.32 4.17
N LEU A 74 2.45 18.96 3.94
CA LEU A 74 3.48 19.10 4.98
C LEU A 74 3.01 19.95 6.15
N ARG A 75 2.15 20.94 5.88
CA ARG A 75 1.57 21.76 6.93
C ARG A 75 0.51 20.99 7.72
N ASP A 76 -0.34 20.24 7.01
CA ASP A 76 -1.43 19.50 7.63
C ASP A 76 -0.95 18.29 8.42
N TYR A 77 0.17 17.71 8.02
CA TYR A 77 0.77 16.55 8.67
C TYR A 77 2.21 16.88 9.08
N PRO A 78 2.39 17.54 10.23
CA PRO A 78 3.73 18.02 10.62
C PRO A 78 4.79 16.94 10.80
N THR A 79 4.38 15.68 10.95
CA THR A 79 5.31 14.56 11.06
C THR A 79 5.88 14.13 9.71
N LEU A 80 5.29 14.58 8.61
CA LEU A 80 5.76 14.22 7.27
C LEU A 80 6.93 15.09 6.87
N THR A 81 7.86 14.49 6.13
CA THR A 81 8.98 15.18 5.51
C THR A 81 8.80 15.18 4.00
N VAL A 82 9.58 15.99 3.29
CA VAL A 82 9.60 16.00 1.82
C VAL A 82 9.97 14.61 1.30
N GLN A 83 10.90 13.93 1.97
CA GLN A 83 11.32 12.59 1.58
C GLN A 83 10.16 11.59 1.73
N ASP A 84 9.35 11.73 2.78
CA ASP A 84 8.18 10.87 2.98
C ASP A 84 7.20 10.99 1.80
N LEU A 85 6.97 12.21 1.33
CA LEU A 85 6.10 12.44 0.17
C LEU A 85 6.70 11.84 -1.10
N ALA A 86 8.01 11.99 -1.31
CA ALA A 86 8.68 11.39 -2.45
C ALA A 86 8.53 9.87 -2.43
N ASN A 87 8.70 9.26 -1.26
CA ASN A 87 8.51 7.82 -1.08
C ASN A 87 7.06 7.40 -1.38
N ALA A 88 6.09 8.19 -0.91
CA ALA A 88 4.68 7.92 -1.17
C ALA A 88 4.36 7.96 -2.66
N TRP A 89 4.82 8.99 -3.37
CA TRP A 89 4.56 9.10 -4.81
C TRP A 89 5.21 7.99 -5.61
N ASN A 90 6.39 7.55 -5.19
CA ASN A 90 7.06 6.41 -5.82
C ASN A 90 6.24 5.13 -5.64
N PHE A 91 5.71 4.92 -4.45
CA PHE A 91 4.85 3.78 -4.15
C PHE A 91 3.56 3.84 -4.99
N VAL A 92 2.92 5.00 -5.07
CA VAL A 92 1.68 5.19 -5.84
C VAL A 92 1.88 4.78 -7.30
N ARG A 93 2.99 5.19 -7.91
CA ARG A 93 3.27 4.86 -9.31
C ARG A 93 3.31 3.36 -9.57
N SER A 94 3.80 2.61 -8.60
CA SER A 94 3.93 1.15 -8.72
C SER A 94 2.67 0.39 -8.30
N HIS A 95 1.76 1.04 -7.58
CA HIS A 95 0.62 0.37 -6.95
C HIS A 95 -0.70 1.09 -7.27
N ARG A 96 -0.86 1.55 -8.49
CA ARG A 96 -2.04 2.34 -8.89
C ARG A 96 -3.35 1.63 -8.63
N ALA A 97 -3.45 0.35 -9.00
CA ALA A 97 -4.68 -0.41 -8.82
C ALA A 97 -5.04 -0.54 -7.34
N GLU A 98 -4.05 -0.78 -6.49
CA GLU A 98 -4.25 -0.87 -5.05
C GLU A 98 -4.73 0.46 -4.48
N MET A 99 -4.11 1.56 -4.90
CA MET A 99 -4.51 2.90 -4.45
C MET A 99 -5.93 3.23 -4.89
N GLU A 100 -6.27 2.91 -6.14
CA GLU A 100 -7.63 3.11 -6.65
C GLU A 100 -8.65 2.38 -5.80
N ALA A 101 -8.37 1.11 -5.49
CA ALA A 101 -9.29 0.29 -4.71
C ALA A 101 -9.50 0.84 -3.31
N GLN A 102 -8.44 1.32 -2.68
CA GLN A 102 -8.52 1.85 -1.32
C GLN A 102 -9.25 3.19 -1.27
N ILE A 103 -9.02 4.04 -2.27
CA ILE A 103 -9.72 5.32 -2.38
C ILE A 103 -11.21 5.08 -2.63
N GLU A 104 -11.55 4.17 -3.53
CA GLU A 104 -12.94 3.80 -3.80
C GLU A 104 -13.64 3.26 -2.55
N ALA A 105 -12.98 2.40 -1.82
CA ALA A 105 -13.54 1.83 -0.60
C ALA A 105 -13.87 2.93 0.41
N ASN A 106 -12.99 3.92 0.53
CA ASN A 106 -13.22 5.05 1.43
C ASN A 106 -14.39 5.92 0.97
N GLU A 107 -14.52 6.16 -0.33
CA GLU A 107 -15.62 6.95 -0.88
C GLU A 107 -16.96 6.26 -0.66
N LYS A 108 -17.00 4.94 -0.77
CA LYS A 108 -18.23 4.16 -0.53
C LYS A 108 -18.65 4.20 0.93
N ASP A 109 -17.68 4.21 1.85
CA ASP A 109 -17.96 4.24 3.27
C ASP A 109 -18.53 5.59 3.71
N ASP A 110 -18.26 6.65 2.95
CA ASP A 110 -18.76 8.00 3.24
C ASP A 110 -20.22 8.19 2.80
N ASP A 111 -20.73 7.26 2.03
CA ASP A 111 -22.14 7.28 1.64
C ASP A 111 -23.00 6.58 2.69
#